data_51fcb75d7782350d1d08ddfa41b9f9a7
#
_entry.id   51fcb75d7782350d1d08ddfa41b9f9a7
#
_cell.length_a   1.000
_cell.length_b   1.000
_cell.length_c   1.000
_cell.angle_alpha   90.00
_cell.angle_beta   90.00
_cell.angle_gamma   90.00
#
_symmetry.space_group_name_H-M   'P 1'
#
loop_
_entity.id
_entity.type
_entity.pdbx_description
1 polymer ?
#
loop_
_entity_poly.entity_id
_entity_poly.type
_entity_poly.pdbx_seq_one_letter_code
_entity_poly.pdbx_strand_id
1 'polypeptide(L)'
;MKKVLVVLMSLALVATASCAYAERVLRWNEVNGETYGATVAAHVFADKLAEVSGGALKIELYTNGTLGSEAESMQGIQMGTLDIFRGNASSLPNYGAEVIGSTGLPYVFKDMDQFQAVAVSPLGDELLQSVADAKCGYIALGWLVEGPRSLFITPDVYKKLGSPSSFSFDMMSGLKIRVPETDLMVNTMKSLNASATPIAYAELYTSLQSGVVDGAENGVTSYMDNSFNEVAPYFITDAHTFGCGVILVSSDTWDSLSAEEKAWMKEAALAARTACYEYNKKQEQSCFDSFEAKGIKLLPVSDIEKWQKACAPLYAQQSETVQKIIARIQGGDY
;
A
#
# COMPACT_ATOMS: atom_id res chain seq x y z
N MET A 1 -78.78 -34.87 -5.37
CA MET A 1 -78.41 -33.45 -5.24
C MET A 1 -77.03 -33.43 -4.61
N LYS A 2 -75.97 -33.35 -5.43
CA LYS A 2 -74.59 -33.38 -5.01
C LYS A 2 -74.08 -31.95 -4.85
N LYS A 3 -73.68 -31.56 -3.65
CA LYS A 3 -73.03 -30.28 -3.41
C LYS A 3 -71.54 -30.43 -3.79
N VAL A 4 -71.11 -29.69 -4.78
CA VAL A 4 -69.72 -29.57 -5.17
C VAL A 4 -69.11 -28.50 -4.30
N LEU A 5 -68.12 -28.89 -3.47
CA LEU A 5 -67.31 -28.01 -2.64
C LEU A 5 -66.10 -27.58 -3.47
N VAL A 6 -66.06 -26.33 -3.91
CA VAL A 6 -64.91 -25.76 -4.58
C VAL A 6 -63.93 -25.24 -3.51
N VAL A 7 -62.82 -25.92 -3.34
CA VAL A 7 -61.69 -25.43 -2.51
C VAL A 7 -60.86 -24.53 -3.37
N LEU A 8 -60.94 -23.22 -3.13
CA LEU A 8 -60.01 -22.21 -3.68
C LEU A 8 -58.68 -22.31 -2.92
N MET A 9 -57.72 -22.95 -3.55
CA MET A 9 -56.33 -22.96 -3.09
C MET A 9 -55.67 -21.63 -3.51
N SER A 10 -55.59 -20.67 -2.59
CA SER A 10 -54.88 -19.40 -2.76
C SER A 10 -53.40 -19.71 -2.71
N LEU A 11 -52.76 -19.85 -3.87
CA LEU A 11 -51.29 -19.88 -3.98
C LEU A 11 -50.79 -18.45 -3.67
N ALA A 12 -50.32 -18.21 -2.45
CA ALA A 12 -49.58 -17.02 -2.11
C ALA A 12 -48.21 -17.13 -2.82
N LEU A 13 -48.13 -16.50 -3.99
CA LEU A 13 -46.85 -16.21 -4.64
C LEU A 13 -46.13 -15.20 -3.76
N VAL A 14 -45.21 -15.66 -2.91
CA VAL A 14 -44.22 -14.80 -2.28
C VAL A 14 -43.28 -14.36 -3.39
N ALA A 15 -43.61 -13.28 -4.06
CA ALA A 15 -42.66 -12.58 -4.93
C ALA A 15 -41.58 -12.01 -4.00
N THR A 16 -40.49 -12.73 -3.87
CA THR A 16 -39.24 -12.13 -3.45
C THR A 16 -38.88 -11.10 -4.50
N ALA A 17 -39.22 -9.85 -4.22
CA ALA A 17 -38.75 -8.72 -5.01
C ALA A 17 -37.20 -8.73 -4.83
N SER A 18 -36.51 -9.44 -5.70
CA SER A 18 -35.10 -9.17 -5.92
C SER A 18 -35.07 -7.72 -6.37
N CYS A 19 -34.69 -6.80 -5.48
CA CYS A 19 -34.30 -5.45 -5.91
C CYS A 19 -33.19 -5.68 -6.94
N ALA A 20 -33.56 -5.60 -8.22
CA ALA A 20 -32.56 -5.56 -9.30
C ALA A 20 -31.88 -4.19 -9.17
N TYR A 21 -30.80 -4.13 -8.42
CA TYR A 21 -29.92 -2.98 -8.46
C TYR A 21 -29.42 -2.83 -9.90
N ALA A 22 -29.46 -1.61 -10.44
CA ALA A 22 -28.77 -1.34 -11.69
C ALA A 22 -27.28 -1.60 -11.48
N GLU A 23 -26.65 -2.40 -12.35
CA GLU A 23 -25.23 -2.67 -12.28
C GLU A 23 -24.46 -1.36 -12.28
N ARG A 24 -23.59 -1.19 -11.29
CA ARG A 24 -22.68 -0.06 -11.17
C ARG A 24 -21.25 -0.53 -11.21
N VAL A 25 -20.45 0.03 -12.10
CA VAL A 25 -19.03 -0.26 -12.26
C VAL A 25 -18.21 0.85 -11.62
N LEU A 26 -17.31 0.50 -10.70
CA LEU A 26 -16.36 1.40 -10.06
C LEU A 26 -14.98 1.17 -10.67
N ARG A 27 -14.30 2.25 -11.06
CA ARG A 27 -12.97 2.19 -11.65
C ARG A 27 -11.90 2.25 -10.57
N TRP A 28 -10.99 1.30 -10.58
CA TRP A 28 -9.84 1.22 -9.69
C TRP A 28 -8.55 1.29 -10.49
N ASN A 29 -7.68 2.28 -10.23
CA ASN A 29 -6.33 2.31 -10.76
C ASN A 29 -5.34 1.70 -9.77
N GLU A 30 -4.43 0.86 -10.29
CA GLU A 30 -3.29 0.29 -9.58
C GLU A 30 -2.03 0.53 -10.42
N VAL A 31 -1.01 1.15 -9.83
CA VAL A 31 0.22 1.51 -10.56
C VAL A 31 1.17 0.33 -10.76
N ASN A 32 0.98 -0.75 -10.01
CA ASN A 32 1.79 -1.96 -10.10
C ASN A 32 1.17 -3.01 -11.06
N GLY A 33 1.97 -4.03 -11.38
CA GLY A 33 1.56 -5.15 -12.23
C GLY A 33 0.72 -6.21 -11.50
N GLU A 34 0.27 -7.22 -12.24
CA GLU A 34 -0.67 -8.26 -11.81
C GLU A 34 -0.14 -9.14 -10.66
N THR A 35 1.17 -9.31 -10.54
CA THR A 35 1.82 -10.16 -9.51
C THR A 35 2.08 -9.43 -8.20
N TYR A 36 1.84 -8.12 -8.16
CA TYR A 36 2.04 -7.35 -6.94
C TYR A 36 0.95 -7.64 -5.90
N GLY A 37 1.32 -7.77 -4.64
CA GLY A 37 0.42 -8.20 -3.57
C GLY A 37 -0.84 -7.35 -3.40
N ALA A 38 -0.72 -6.02 -3.58
CA ALA A 38 -1.89 -5.14 -3.53
C ALA A 38 -2.81 -5.31 -4.76
N THR A 39 -2.24 -5.62 -5.95
CA THR A 39 -3.04 -5.93 -7.15
C THR A 39 -3.80 -7.25 -6.98
N VAL A 40 -3.13 -8.28 -6.44
CA VAL A 40 -3.80 -9.55 -6.08
C VAL A 40 -4.94 -9.31 -5.10
N ALA A 41 -4.72 -8.47 -4.09
CA ALA A 41 -5.76 -8.09 -3.14
C ALA A 41 -6.90 -7.28 -3.78
N ALA A 42 -6.62 -6.44 -4.78
CA ALA A 42 -7.65 -5.73 -5.54
C ALA A 42 -8.56 -6.68 -6.34
N HIS A 43 -8.01 -7.75 -6.90
CA HIS A 43 -8.82 -8.82 -7.51
C HIS A 43 -9.71 -9.53 -6.47
N VAL A 44 -9.16 -9.87 -5.29
CA VAL A 44 -9.95 -10.46 -4.21
C VAL A 44 -11.07 -9.52 -3.74
N PHE A 45 -10.78 -8.22 -3.67
CA PHE A 45 -11.79 -7.21 -3.39
C PHE A 45 -12.91 -7.23 -4.44
N ALA A 46 -12.55 -7.23 -5.73
CA ALA A 46 -13.48 -7.21 -6.84
C ALA A 46 -14.40 -8.44 -6.84
N ASP A 47 -13.81 -9.63 -6.66
CA ASP A 47 -14.54 -10.89 -6.60
C ASP A 47 -15.49 -10.92 -5.40
N LYS A 48 -15.00 -10.53 -4.21
CA LYS A 48 -15.81 -10.49 -3.00
C LYS A 48 -16.95 -9.47 -3.09
N LEU A 49 -16.68 -8.29 -3.65
CA LEU A 49 -17.71 -7.28 -3.87
C LEU A 49 -18.81 -7.76 -4.83
N ALA A 50 -18.42 -8.40 -5.93
CA ALA A 50 -19.37 -8.98 -6.86
C ALA A 50 -20.21 -10.10 -6.21
N GLU A 51 -19.59 -10.95 -5.38
CA GLU A 51 -20.26 -12.01 -4.61
C GLU A 51 -21.32 -11.43 -3.67
N VAL A 52 -20.92 -10.52 -2.76
CA VAL A 52 -21.83 -10.02 -1.70
C VAL A 52 -22.91 -9.07 -2.21
N SER A 53 -22.64 -8.38 -3.32
CA SER A 53 -23.62 -7.50 -3.97
C SER A 53 -24.54 -8.23 -4.96
N GLY A 54 -24.33 -9.54 -5.20
CA GLY A 54 -25.04 -10.28 -6.24
C GLY A 54 -24.81 -9.68 -7.64
N GLY A 55 -23.65 -9.04 -7.87
CA GLY A 55 -23.27 -8.39 -9.12
C GLY A 55 -23.78 -6.95 -9.30
N ALA A 56 -24.41 -6.37 -8.28
CA ALA A 56 -24.88 -4.97 -8.33
C ALA A 56 -23.72 -3.97 -8.36
N LEU A 57 -22.62 -4.26 -7.64
CA LEU A 57 -21.38 -3.49 -7.70
C LEU A 57 -20.27 -4.35 -8.33
N LYS A 58 -19.54 -3.76 -9.26
CA LYS A 58 -18.39 -4.38 -9.93
C LYS A 58 -17.20 -3.44 -9.91
N ILE A 59 -16.01 -4.01 -9.92
CA ILE A 59 -14.75 -3.26 -10.08
C ILE A 59 -14.23 -3.48 -11.50
N GLU A 60 -13.88 -2.39 -12.16
CA GLU A 60 -13.04 -2.39 -13.35
C GLU A 60 -11.63 -1.98 -12.91
N LEU A 61 -10.74 -3.00 -12.83
CA LEU A 61 -9.36 -2.82 -12.34
C LEU A 61 -8.44 -2.51 -13.52
N TYR A 62 -7.72 -1.40 -13.40
CA TYR A 62 -6.71 -0.94 -14.35
C TYR A 62 -5.34 -1.04 -13.67
N THR A 63 -4.49 -1.93 -14.17
CA THR A 63 -3.15 -2.21 -13.61
C THR A 63 -2.06 -1.49 -14.40
N ASN A 64 -0.81 -1.56 -13.92
CA ASN A 64 0.37 -0.95 -14.54
C ASN A 64 0.25 0.57 -14.78
N GLY A 65 -0.50 1.26 -13.93
CA GLY A 65 -0.69 2.71 -14.08
C GLY A 65 -1.41 3.15 -15.35
N THR A 66 -2.27 2.29 -15.92
CA THR A 66 -2.95 2.54 -17.21
C THR A 66 -3.83 3.79 -17.18
N LEU A 67 -4.37 4.17 -16.01
CA LEU A 67 -5.14 5.41 -15.83
C LEU A 67 -4.30 6.56 -15.27
N GLY A 68 -2.99 6.40 -15.15
CA GLY A 68 -2.06 7.44 -14.71
C GLY A 68 -1.16 7.01 -13.53
N SER A 69 -0.24 7.89 -13.19
CA SER A 69 0.69 7.79 -12.07
C SER A 69 -0.03 7.82 -10.72
N GLU A 70 0.71 7.59 -9.61
CA GLU A 70 0.19 7.75 -8.25
C GLU A 70 -0.35 9.17 -8.00
N ALA A 71 0.38 10.20 -8.43
CA ALA A 71 -0.03 11.60 -8.27
C ALA A 71 -1.32 11.91 -9.05
N GLU A 72 -1.43 11.46 -10.30
CA GLU A 72 -2.63 11.65 -11.12
C GLU A 72 -3.84 10.88 -10.55
N SER A 73 -3.60 9.68 -10.02
CA SER A 73 -4.65 8.89 -9.36
C SER A 73 -5.15 9.54 -8.08
N MET A 74 -4.25 10.08 -7.26
CA MET A 74 -4.62 10.83 -6.04
C MET A 74 -5.47 12.06 -6.38
N GLN A 75 -5.08 12.82 -7.41
CA GLN A 75 -5.89 13.95 -7.91
C GLN A 75 -7.23 13.45 -8.46
N GLY A 76 -7.24 12.34 -9.17
CA GLY A 76 -8.44 11.73 -9.75
C GLY A 76 -9.48 11.37 -8.69
N ILE A 77 -9.07 10.74 -7.57
CA ILE A 77 -9.99 10.43 -6.46
C ILE A 77 -10.48 11.69 -5.75
N GLN A 78 -9.61 12.68 -5.55
CA GLN A 78 -10.00 13.95 -4.92
C GLN A 78 -11.04 14.72 -5.75
N MET A 79 -10.98 14.59 -7.08
CA MET A 79 -11.88 15.26 -8.03
C MET A 79 -13.09 14.39 -8.42
N GLY A 80 -13.21 13.17 -7.91
CA GLY A 80 -14.29 12.23 -8.26
C GLY A 80 -14.23 11.68 -9.69
N THR A 81 -13.11 11.85 -10.40
CA THR A 81 -12.91 11.29 -11.75
C THR A 81 -12.42 9.86 -11.76
N LEU A 82 -11.94 9.36 -10.62
CA LEU A 82 -11.58 7.98 -10.33
C LEU A 82 -12.29 7.55 -9.05
N ASP A 83 -12.83 6.32 -9.02
CA ASP A 83 -13.60 5.84 -7.87
C ASP A 83 -12.72 5.30 -6.75
N ILE A 84 -11.74 4.46 -7.10
CA ILE A 84 -10.89 3.75 -6.15
C ILE A 84 -9.42 3.82 -6.59
N PHE A 85 -8.54 3.96 -5.62
CA PHE A 85 -7.09 3.90 -5.82
C PHE A 85 -6.41 3.22 -4.64
N ARG A 86 -5.35 2.45 -4.88
CA ARG A 86 -4.46 1.99 -3.83
C ARG A 86 -3.35 3.02 -3.62
N GLY A 87 -3.47 3.82 -2.58
CA GLY A 87 -2.41 4.75 -2.17
C GLY A 87 -1.48 4.16 -1.12
N ASN A 88 -0.34 4.82 -0.91
CA ASN A 88 0.53 4.56 0.24
C ASN A 88 0.24 5.55 1.36
N ALA A 89 0.14 5.07 2.61
CA ALA A 89 -0.09 5.95 3.76
C ALA A 89 1.00 7.03 3.89
N SER A 90 2.24 6.73 3.49
CA SER A 90 3.36 7.68 3.47
C SER A 90 3.18 8.87 2.52
N SER A 91 2.33 8.74 1.48
CA SER A 91 2.05 9.82 0.53
C SER A 91 0.85 10.69 0.94
N LEU A 92 -0.06 10.17 1.77
CA LEU A 92 -1.32 10.83 2.09
C LEU A 92 -1.18 12.20 2.80
N PRO A 93 -0.13 12.48 3.59
CA PRO A 93 0.11 13.83 4.10
C PRO A 93 0.19 14.90 3.01
N ASN A 94 0.79 14.58 1.84
CA ASN A 94 0.88 15.50 0.70
C ASN A 94 -0.50 15.83 0.09
N TYR A 95 -1.53 15.02 0.41
CA TYR A 95 -2.90 15.13 -0.10
C TYR A 95 -3.92 15.43 1.00
N GLY A 96 -3.47 15.92 2.16
CA GLY A 96 -4.32 16.46 3.21
C GLY A 96 -4.63 15.50 4.37
N ALA A 97 -4.21 14.22 4.33
CA ALA A 97 -4.44 13.24 5.40
C ALA A 97 -3.14 12.99 6.19
N GLU A 98 -2.83 13.88 7.16
CA GLU A 98 -1.57 13.86 7.90
C GLU A 98 -1.43 12.65 8.83
N VAL A 99 -2.47 12.33 9.61
CA VAL A 99 -2.39 11.40 10.74
C VAL A 99 -2.00 9.99 10.31
N ILE A 100 -2.61 9.47 9.25
CA ILE A 100 -2.34 8.13 8.72
C ILE A 100 -0.89 7.97 8.22
N GLY A 101 -0.26 9.09 7.81
CA GLY A 101 1.15 9.13 7.40
C GLY A 101 2.12 8.68 8.49
N SER A 102 1.69 8.68 9.76
CA SER A 102 2.48 8.15 10.89
C SER A 102 2.98 6.73 10.66
N THR A 103 2.21 5.91 9.95
CA THR A 103 2.56 4.51 9.64
C THR A 103 3.69 4.37 8.61
N GLY A 104 3.91 5.39 7.79
CA GLY A 104 5.01 5.42 6.81
C GLY A 104 6.32 5.99 7.33
N LEU A 105 6.36 6.49 8.58
CA LEU A 105 7.59 7.00 9.19
C LEU A 105 8.62 5.87 9.38
N PRO A 106 9.92 6.16 9.22
CA PRO A 106 10.95 5.12 9.28
C PRO A 106 11.00 4.47 10.67
N TYR A 107 11.14 3.13 10.69
CA TYR A 107 11.28 2.30 11.90
C TYR A 107 10.12 2.39 12.91
N VAL A 108 8.93 2.76 12.47
CA VAL A 108 7.72 2.74 13.32
C VAL A 108 7.30 1.30 13.60
N PHE A 109 7.31 0.44 12.60
CA PHE A 109 7.06 -1.00 12.73
C PHE A 109 8.36 -1.79 12.80
N LYS A 110 8.38 -2.86 13.58
CA LYS A 110 9.51 -3.79 13.68
C LYS A 110 9.44 -4.90 12.63
N ASP A 111 8.22 -5.33 12.25
CA ASP A 111 7.97 -6.42 11.32
C ASP A 111 6.56 -6.32 10.71
N MET A 112 6.29 -7.14 9.69
CA MET A 112 5.01 -7.21 9.00
C MET A 112 3.88 -7.70 9.93
N ASP A 113 4.19 -8.58 10.89
CA ASP A 113 3.20 -9.12 11.82
C ASP A 113 2.71 -8.02 12.79
N GLN A 114 3.60 -7.12 13.22
CA GLN A 114 3.19 -5.96 14.01
C GLN A 114 2.33 -5.00 13.18
N PHE A 115 2.68 -4.73 11.93
CA PHE A 115 1.83 -3.89 11.08
C PHE A 115 0.46 -4.54 10.87
N GLN A 116 0.40 -5.85 10.60
CA GLN A 116 -0.88 -6.57 10.49
C GLN A 116 -1.68 -6.49 11.80
N ALA A 117 -1.05 -6.62 12.96
CA ALA A 117 -1.72 -6.49 14.26
C ALA A 117 -2.33 -5.09 14.44
N VAL A 118 -1.61 -4.03 14.05
CA VAL A 118 -2.16 -2.66 14.05
C VAL A 118 -3.31 -2.53 13.04
N ALA A 119 -3.15 -3.05 11.82
CA ALA A 119 -4.17 -2.94 10.77
C ALA A 119 -5.52 -3.61 11.12
N VAL A 120 -5.51 -4.59 12.04
CA VAL A 120 -6.74 -5.27 12.51
C VAL A 120 -7.23 -4.77 13.88
N SER A 121 -6.58 -3.78 14.46
CA SER A 121 -6.83 -3.25 15.80
C SER A 121 -7.72 -2.00 15.80
N PRO A 122 -8.24 -1.57 16.95
CA PRO A 122 -8.91 -0.27 17.08
C PRO A 122 -8.06 0.92 16.61
N LEU A 123 -6.72 0.87 16.79
CA LEU A 123 -5.83 1.91 16.29
C LEU A 123 -5.82 1.94 14.76
N GLY A 124 -5.84 0.76 14.11
CA GLY A 124 -5.96 0.69 12.65
C GLY A 124 -7.23 1.33 12.12
N ASP A 125 -8.36 1.12 12.80
CA ASP A 125 -9.64 1.76 12.46
C ASP A 125 -9.60 3.28 12.72
N GLU A 126 -8.98 3.73 13.83
CA GLU A 126 -8.77 5.15 14.14
C GLU A 126 -7.97 5.84 13.04
N LEU A 127 -6.91 5.20 12.55
CA LEU A 127 -6.07 5.73 11.46
C LEU A 127 -6.83 5.82 10.14
N LEU A 128 -7.61 4.81 9.77
CA LEU A 128 -8.46 4.87 8.57
C LEU A 128 -9.51 5.99 8.71
N GLN A 129 -10.15 6.12 9.87
CA GLN A 129 -11.14 7.17 10.14
C GLN A 129 -10.52 8.56 10.05
N SER A 130 -9.26 8.74 10.45
CA SER A 130 -8.57 10.05 10.38
C SER A 130 -8.52 10.63 8.97
N VAL A 131 -8.54 9.78 7.94
CA VAL A 131 -8.58 10.21 6.53
C VAL A 131 -9.95 10.82 6.19
N ALA A 132 -11.03 10.18 6.62
CA ALA A 132 -12.38 10.72 6.43
C ALA A 132 -12.56 12.05 7.20
N ASP A 133 -12.03 12.14 8.42
CA ASP A 133 -12.10 13.34 9.26
C ASP A 133 -11.32 14.53 8.65
N ALA A 134 -10.26 14.25 7.89
CA ALA A 134 -9.48 15.26 7.18
C ALA A 134 -10.24 15.95 6.03
N LYS A 135 -11.33 15.35 5.53
CA LYS A 135 -12.20 15.90 4.47
C LYS A 135 -11.42 16.32 3.22
N CYS A 136 -10.46 15.53 2.81
CA CYS A 136 -9.56 15.82 1.70
C CYS A 136 -10.02 15.27 0.33
N GLY A 137 -11.31 14.93 0.19
CA GLY A 137 -11.92 14.47 -1.06
C GLY A 137 -11.92 12.95 -1.25
N TYR A 138 -11.42 12.20 -0.27
CA TYR A 138 -11.43 10.73 -0.27
C TYR A 138 -11.51 10.18 1.15
N ILE A 139 -11.87 8.90 1.26
CA ILE A 139 -11.86 8.13 2.51
C ILE A 139 -10.88 6.96 2.38
N ALA A 140 -10.38 6.46 3.51
CA ALA A 140 -9.64 5.21 3.58
C ALA A 140 -10.59 4.08 4.01
N LEU A 141 -10.73 3.07 3.14
CA LEU A 141 -11.67 1.97 3.35
C LEU A 141 -11.04 0.79 4.08
N GLY A 142 -9.75 0.53 3.86
CA GLY A 142 -9.05 -0.60 4.45
C GLY A 142 -7.55 -0.58 4.18
N TRP A 143 -6.82 -1.35 4.99
CA TRP A 143 -5.38 -1.52 4.90
C TRP A 143 -4.99 -2.63 3.90
N LEU A 144 -3.84 -2.45 3.25
CA LEU A 144 -3.13 -3.46 2.49
C LEU A 144 -1.69 -3.55 3.03
N VAL A 145 -1.36 -4.64 3.71
CA VAL A 145 -0.05 -4.84 4.34
C VAL A 145 0.95 -5.37 3.31
N GLU A 146 1.92 -4.54 2.92
CA GLU A 146 2.81 -4.83 1.78
C GLU A 146 4.23 -5.26 2.17
N GLY A 147 4.61 -5.17 3.42
CA GLY A 147 5.91 -5.61 3.92
C GLY A 147 6.98 -4.51 3.99
N PRO A 148 8.18 -4.87 4.48
CA PRO A 148 9.28 -3.93 4.66
C PRO A 148 9.84 -3.43 3.34
N ARG A 149 10.26 -2.18 3.33
CA ARG A 149 10.95 -1.53 2.22
C ARG A 149 12.43 -1.38 2.57
N SER A 150 13.26 -1.75 1.63
CA SER A 150 14.71 -1.80 1.77
C SER A 150 15.40 -1.18 0.58
N LEU A 151 16.64 -0.74 0.78
CA LEU A 151 17.47 -0.14 -0.25
C LEU A 151 18.05 -1.22 -1.19
N PHE A 152 18.30 -0.80 -2.43
CA PHE A 152 19.09 -1.56 -3.39
C PHE A 152 19.92 -0.61 -4.25
N ILE A 153 21.14 -1.03 -4.62
CA ILE A 153 22.12 -0.19 -5.32
C ILE A 153 22.66 -0.84 -6.59
N THR A 154 23.12 0.03 -7.50
CA THR A 154 23.67 -0.35 -8.79
C THR A 154 25.07 -0.96 -8.66
N PRO A 155 25.57 -1.74 -9.68
CA PRO A 155 26.90 -2.32 -9.67
C PRO A 155 28.02 -1.28 -9.56
N ASP A 156 27.87 -0.12 -10.16
CA ASP A 156 28.89 0.92 -10.13
C ASP A 156 29.05 1.51 -8.73
N VAL A 157 27.94 1.73 -8.03
CA VAL A 157 27.94 2.17 -6.63
C VAL A 157 28.59 1.12 -5.73
N TYR A 158 28.20 -0.16 -5.89
CA TYR A 158 28.79 -1.24 -5.10
C TYR A 158 30.32 -1.32 -5.24
N LYS A 159 30.84 -1.19 -6.48
CA LYS A 159 32.28 -1.14 -6.74
C LYS A 159 32.94 0.10 -6.14
N LYS A 160 32.31 1.29 -6.29
CA LYS A 160 32.80 2.54 -5.72
C LYS A 160 32.92 2.49 -4.19
N LEU A 161 32.06 1.75 -3.54
CA LEU A 161 32.09 1.51 -2.08
C LEU A 161 33.11 0.44 -1.66
N GLY A 162 33.90 -0.12 -2.59
CA GLY A 162 34.93 -1.15 -2.30
C GLY A 162 34.40 -2.57 -2.21
N SER A 163 33.21 -2.83 -2.80
CA SER A 163 32.59 -4.17 -2.85
C SER A 163 32.35 -4.79 -1.45
N PRO A 164 31.67 -4.10 -0.54
CA PRO A 164 31.55 -4.50 0.86
C PRO A 164 30.77 -5.81 1.02
N SER A 165 31.00 -6.51 2.14
CA SER A 165 30.19 -7.68 2.56
C SER A 165 28.99 -7.31 3.41
N SER A 166 28.98 -6.08 3.97
CA SER A 166 27.87 -5.49 4.75
C SER A 166 27.77 -4.00 4.44
N PHE A 167 26.63 -3.40 4.73
CA PHE A 167 26.37 -1.99 4.46
C PHE A 167 26.28 -1.21 5.78
N SER A 168 27.01 -0.10 5.91
CA SER A 168 27.00 0.77 7.09
C SER A 168 26.32 2.11 6.79
N PHE A 169 25.87 2.78 7.83
CA PHE A 169 25.27 4.12 7.75
C PHE A 169 26.14 5.12 6.99
N ASP A 170 27.45 5.10 7.24
CA ASP A 170 28.39 6.05 6.63
C ASP A 170 28.49 5.88 5.09
N MET A 171 28.15 4.70 4.57
CA MET A 171 28.11 4.43 3.12
C MET A 171 26.95 5.12 2.40
N MET A 172 25.93 5.59 3.12
CA MET A 172 24.80 6.34 2.55
C MET A 172 25.24 7.74 2.07
N SER A 173 26.36 8.25 2.59
CA SER A 173 26.78 9.62 2.35
C SER A 173 26.96 9.94 0.86
N GLY A 174 26.15 10.86 0.37
CA GLY A 174 26.19 11.35 -1.00
C GLY A 174 25.62 10.41 -2.07
N LEU A 175 25.04 9.27 -1.70
CA LEU A 175 24.32 8.42 -2.64
C LEU A 175 23.05 9.11 -3.10
N LYS A 176 22.77 9.06 -4.41
CA LYS A 176 21.53 9.53 -5.02
C LYS A 176 20.52 8.39 -4.98
N ILE A 177 19.61 8.42 -4.05
CA ILE A 177 18.58 7.39 -3.89
C ILE A 177 17.25 7.89 -4.46
N ARG A 178 16.71 7.15 -5.43
CA ARG A 178 15.35 7.40 -5.91
C ARG A 178 14.36 7.10 -4.79
N VAL A 179 13.40 7.99 -4.62
CA VAL A 179 12.24 7.82 -3.73
C VAL A 179 10.95 8.12 -4.49
N PRO A 180 9.79 7.66 -4.01
CA PRO A 180 8.50 8.19 -4.43
C PRO A 180 8.43 9.70 -4.23
N GLU A 181 7.54 10.38 -4.97
CA GLU A 181 7.36 11.83 -4.94
C GLU A 181 6.60 12.28 -3.68
N THR A 182 7.14 11.94 -2.50
CA THR A 182 6.56 12.26 -1.19
C THR A 182 7.57 12.93 -0.26
N ASP A 183 7.13 13.95 0.47
CA ASP A 183 7.99 14.67 1.41
C ASP A 183 8.55 13.75 2.51
N LEU A 184 7.74 12.79 2.96
CA LEU A 184 8.15 11.85 3.98
C LEU A 184 9.36 11.01 3.53
N MET A 185 9.31 10.44 2.31
CA MET A 185 10.41 9.61 1.79
C MET A 185 11.65 10.46 1.47
N VAL A 186 11.45 11.68 0.96
CA VAL A 186 12.55 12.64 0.77
C VAL A 186 13.24 12.95 2.10
N ASN A 187 12.49 13.23 3.15
CA ASN A 187 13.04 13.54 4.47
C ASN A 187 13.68 12.31 5.13
N THR A 188 13.11 11.12 4.91
CA THR A 188 13.71 9.85 5.36
C THR A 188 15.11 9.67 4.77
N MET A 189 15.28 9.77 3.45
CA MET A 189 16.58 9.62 2.81
C MET A 189 17.56 10.70 3.22
N LYS A 190 17.12 11.96 3.39
CA LYS A 190 17.96 13.02 3.94
C LYS A 190 18.44 12.72 5.35
N SER A 191 17.58 12.18 6.21
CA SER A 191 17.95 11.75 7.57
C SER A 191 18.96 10.61 7.56
N LEU A 192 18.90 9.73 6.55
CA LEU A 192 19.87 8.67 6.30
C LEU A 192 21.14 9.18 5.57
N ASN A 193 21.34 10.49 5.46
CA ASN A 193 22.52 11.11 4.86
C ASN A 193 22.68 10.87 3.34
N ALA A 194 21.59 10.50 2.65
CA ALA A 194 21.53 10.34 1.21
C ALA A 194 20.91 11.54 0.50
N SER A 195 21.18 11.70 -0.79
CA SER A 195 20.50 12.63 -1.67
C SER A 195 19.23 11.99 -2.22
N ALA A 196 18.07 12.42 -1.74
CA ALA A 196 16.79 11.94 -2.24
C ALA A 196 16.51 12.51 -3.63
N THR A 197 16.10 11.64 -4.56
CA THR A 197 15.74 12.00 -5.94
C THR A 197 14.31 11.51 -6.20
N PRO A 198 13.29 12.37 -6.04
CA PRO A 198 11.90 12.00 -6.33
C PRO A 198 11.72 11.75 -7.83
N ILE A 199 11.26 10.55 -8.19
CA ILE A 199 11.02 10.13 -9.57
C ILE A 199 9.78 9.22 -9.59
N ALA A 200 8.90 9.39 -10.57
CA ALA A 200 7.72 8.57 -10.76
C ALA A 200 8.08 7.07 -10.88
N TYR A 201 7.18 6.20 -10.41
CA TYR A 201 7.47 4.75 -10.33
C TYR A 201 7.81 4.13 -11.70
N ALA A 202 7.09 4.52 -12.74
CA ALA A 202 7.29 4.00 -14.10
C ALA A 202 8.68 4.32 -14.68
N GLU A 203 9.36 5.34 -14.15
CA GLU A 203 10.69 5.77 -14.62
C GLU A 203 11.85 5.13 -13.83
N LEU A 204 11.54 4.37 -12.78
CA LEU A 204 12.56 3.85 -11.85
C LEU A 204 13.57 2.93 -12.52
N TYR A 205 13.11 1.96 -13.32
CA TYR A 205 14.02 1.01 -13.99
C TYR A 205 15.03 1.74 -14.90
N THR A 206 14.55 2.63 -15.75
CA THR A 206 15.39 3.42 -16.66
C THR A 206 16.33 4.38 -15.92
N SER A 207 15.90 4.93 -14.80
CA SER A 207 16.75 5.82 -13.98
C SER A 207 17.90 5.06 -13.30
N LEU A 208 17.67 3.83 -12.85
CA LEU A 208 18.72 2.93 -12.36
C LEU A 208 19.66 2.50 -13.49
N GLN A 209 19.10 2.05 -14.61
CA GLN A 209 19.87 1.56 -15.76
C GLN A 209 20.80 2.63 -16.35
N SER A 210 20.33 3.87 -16.42
CA SER A 210 21.08 4.99 -16.98
C SER A 210 22.03 5.67 -15.98
N GLY A 211 22.01 5.26 -14.69
CA GLY A 211 22.84 5.85 -13.64
C GLY A 211 22.42 7.27 -13.24
N VAL A 212 21.19 7.68 -13.51
CA VAL A 212 20.60 8.94 -12.99
C VAL A 212 20.55 8.89 -11.47
N VAL A 213 20.27 7.70 -10.91
CA VAL A 213 20.31 7.41 -9.48
C VAL A 213 21.29 6.28 -9.19
N ASP A 214 21.87 6.30 -7.99
CA ASP A 214 22.82 5.31 -7.48
C ASP A 214 22.10 4.07 -6.94
N GLY A 215 20.85 4.21 -6.56
CA GLY A 215 20.01 3.17 -6.01
C GLY A 215 18.57 3.66 -5.80
N ALA A 216 17.78 2.80 -5.23
CA ALA A 216 16.39 3.09 -4.85
C ALA A 216 16.00 2.26 -3.62
N GLU A 217 14.75 2.38 -3.20
CA GLU A 217 14.17 1.63 -2.10
C GLU A 217 12.78 1.10 -2.50
N ASN A 218 12.47 -0.12 -2.07
CA ASN A 218 11.12 -0.70 -2.23
C ASN A 218 11.00 -2.00 -1.40
N GLY A 219 9.78 -2.57 -1.36
CA GLY A 219 9.57 -3.94 -0.90
C GLY A 219 10.22 -4.96 -1.83
N VAL A 220 10.69 -6.08 -1.27
CA VAL A 220 11.40 -7.11 -2.04
C VAL A 220 10.56 -7.72 -3.16
N THR A 221 9.25 -7.85 -2.98
CA THR A 221 8.32 -8.33 -4.02
C THR A 221 8.28 -7.38 -5.21
N SER A 222 8.10 -6.08 -4.96
CA SER A 222 8.13 -5.06 -6.00
C SER A 222 9.49 -4.98 -6.70
N TYR A 223 10.59 -5.12 -5.96
CA TYR A 223 11.95 -5.16 -6.49
C TYR A 223 12.12 -6.32 -7.51
N MET A 224 11.56 -7.48 -7.20
CA MET A 224 11.62 -8.66 -8.09
C MET A 224 10.66 -8.57 -9.26
N ASP A 225 9.41 -8.17 -9.02
CA ASP A 225 8.35 -8.13 -10.04
C ASP A 225 8.64 -7.12 -11.15
N ASN A 226 9.37 -6.05 -10.84
CA ASN A 226 9.73 -5.00 -11.80
C ASN A 226 11.18 -5.15 -12.32
N SER A 227 11.81 -6.30 -12.12
CA SER A 227 13.17 -6.59 -12.62
C SER A 227 14.25 -5.60 -12.17
N PHE A 228 14.04 -4.88 -11.05
CA PHE A 228 15.06 -3.94 -10.55
C PHE A 228 16.37 -4.65 -10.19
N ASN A 229 16.32 -5.94 -9.87
CA ASN A 229 17.47 -6.80 -9.63
C ASN A 229 18.42 -6.89 -10.84
N GLU A 230 17.94 -6.69 -12.06
CA GLU A 230 18.78 -6.74 -13.26
C GLU A 230 19.73 -5.54 -13.36
N VAL A 231 19.33 -4.39 -12.83
CA VAL A 231 20.05 -3.12 -12.89
C VAL A 231 20.64 -2.69 -11.55
N ALA A 232 20.15 -3.23 -10.44
CA ALA A 232 20.61 -2.94 -9.08
C ALA A 232 20.61 -4.22 -8.21
N PRO A 233 21.54 -5.19 -8.45
CA PRO A 233 21.53 -6.51 -7.83
C PRO A 233 22.08 -6.57 -6.40
N TYR A 234 22.26 -5.45 -5.74
CA TYR A 234 22.80 -5.39 -4.35
C TYR A 234 21.71 -4.89 -3.42
N PHE A 235 21.06 -5.82 -2.73
CA PHE A 235 19.91 -5.55 -1.85
C PHE A 235 20.41 -5.39 -0.40
N ILE A 236 20.06 -4.25 0.23
CA ILE A 236 20.48 -3.89 1.59
C ILE A 236 19.31 -4.18 2.52
N THR A 237 19.53 -4.95 3.59
CA THR A 237 18.46 -5.36 4.51
C THR A 237 18.25 -4.34 5.65
N ASP A 238 18.02 -3.10 5.29
CA ASP A 238 17.83 -1.99 6.25
C ASP A 238 16.39 -1.85 6.75
N ALA A 239 15.40 -2.32 6.01
CA ALA A 239 13.99 -2.33 6.38
C ALA A 239 13.54 -1.00 7.02
N HIS A 240 13.93 0.13 6.42
CA HIS A 240 13.76 1.45 7.03
C HIS A 240 12.30 1.89 7.16
N THR A 241 11.38 1.35 6.36
CA THR A 241 9.94 1.60 6.47
C THR A 241 9.14 0.42 5.94
N PHE A 242 7.81 0.54 5.94
CA PHE A 242 6.89 -0.48 5.43
C PHE A 242 6.04 0.05 4.29
N GLY A 243 5.67 -0.81 3.37
CA GLY A 243 4.62 -0.57 2.40
C GLY A 243 3.27 -0.63 3.12
N CYS A 244 2.75 0.56 3.46
CA CYS A 244 1.47 0.71 4.13
C CYS A 244 0.41 1.08 3.09
N GLY A 245 -0.03 0.10 2.30
CA GLY A 245 -1.07 0.30 1.29
C GLY A 245 -2.42 0.59 1.94
N VAL A 246 -3.20 1.44 1.29
CA VAL A 246 -4.54 1.83 1.73
C VAL A 246 -5.49 1.82 0.53
N ILE A 247 -6.64 1.17 0.68
CA ILE A 247 -7.73 1.27 -0.30
C ILE A 247 -8.41 2.61 -0.08
N LEU A 248 -8.25 3.52 -1.03
CA LEU A 248 -8.84 4.86 -1.03
C LEU A 248 -10.06 4.88 -1.94
N VAL A 249 -11.13 5.51 -1.49
CA VAL A 249 -12.37 5.69 -2.26
C VAL A 249 -12.66 7.18 -2.34
N SER A 250 -12.99 7.68 -3.53
CA SER A 250 -13.45 9.07 -3.70
C SER A 250 -14.63 9.37 -2.78
N SER A 251 -14.63 10.53 -2.14
CA SER A 251 -15.74 10.95 -1.29
C SER A 251 -17.04 11.02 -2.08
N ASP A 252 -17.03 11.50 -3.33
CA ASP A 252 -18.21 11.56 -4.18
C ASP A 252 -18.76 10.16 -4.46
N THR A 253 -17.90 9.20 -4.77
CA THR A 253 -18.31 7.80 -4.94
C THR A 253 -18.87 7.26 -3.64
N TRP A 254 -18.13 7.41 -2.52
CA TRP A 254 -18.56 6.89 -1.22
C TRP A 254 -19.90 7.45 -0.77
N ASP A 255 -20.13 8.76 -0.89
CA ASP A 255 -21.36 9.41 -0.46
C ASP A 255 -22.58 9.03 -1.32
N SER A 256 -22.34 8.65 -2.58
CA SER A 256 -23.38 8.16 -3.48
C SER A 256 -23.84 6.72 -3.19
N LEU A 257 -23.08 5.94 -2.39
CA LEU A 257 -23.44 4.57 -2.02
C LEU A 257 -24.49 4.55 -0.90
N SER A 258 -25.42 3.61 -1.00
CA SER A 258 -26.34 3.27 0.08
C SER A 258 -25.61 2.68 1.28
N ALA A 259 -26.29 2.59 2.42
CA ALA A 259 -25.74 1.96 3.62
C ALA A 259 -25.39 0.46 3.39
N GLU A 260 -26.18 -0.23 2.58
CA GLU A 260 -25.96 -1.63 2.22
C GLU A 260 -24.72 -1.77 1.30
N GLU A 261 -24.61 -0.94 0.25
CA GLU A 261 -23.45 -0.92 -0.63
C GLU A 261 -22.15 -0.58 0.12
N LYS A 262 -22.21 0.36 1.07
CA LYS A 262 -21.07 0.67 1.96
C LYS A 262 -20.68 -0.53 2.82
N ALA A 263 -21.64 -1.33 3.28
CA ALA A 263 -21.35 -2.56 4.03
C ALA A 263 -20.67 -3.60 3.15
N TRP A 264 -21.11 -3.82 1.90
CA TRP A 264 -20.45 -4.70 0.94
C TRP A 264 -19.01 -4.28 0.62
N MET A 265 -18.79 -2.98 0.41
CA MET A 265 -17.44 -2.42 0.19
C MET A 265 -16.50 -2.69 1.37
N LYS A 266 -16.99 -2.53 2.60
CA LYS A 266 -16.21 -2.83 3.81
C LYS A 266 -15.89 -4.32 3.93
N GLU A 267 -16.85 -5.20 3.64
CA GLU A 267 -16.62 -6.66 3.65
C GLU A 267 -15.58 -7.06 2.60
N ALA A 268 -15.63 -6.49 1.40
CA ALA A 268 -14.65 -6.72 0.35
C ALA A 268 -13.24 -6.21 0.77
N ALA A 269 -13.16 -5.07 1.45
CA ALA A 269 -11.89 -4.54 1.96
C ALA A 269 -11.25 -5.45 3.03
N LEU A 270 -12.06 -6.08 3.89
CA LEU A 270 -11.56 -7.04 4.88
C LEU A 270 -10.97 -8.29 4.20
N ALA A 271 -11.63 -8.80 3.15
CA ALA A 271 -11.11 -9.93 2.37
C ALA A 271 -9.80 -9.57 1.68
N ALA A 272 -9.74 -8.39 1.04
CA ALA A 272 -8.54 -7.88 0.38
C ALA A 272 -7.36 -7.71 1.35
N ARG A 273 -7.58 -7.15 2.54
CA ARG A 273 -6.56 -7.00 3.58
C ARG A 273 -5.92 -8.34 3.94
N THR A 274 -6.75 -9.34 4.23
CA THR A 274 -6.29 -10.68 4.59
C THR A 274 -5.46 -11.30 3.46
N ALA A 275 -5.98 -11.23 2.22
CA ALA A 275 -5.29 -11.77 1.05
C ALA A 275 -3.94 -11.07 0.79
N CYS A 276 -3.89 -9.74 0.95
CA CYS A 276 -2.66 -8.97 0.77
C CYS A 276 -1.56 -9.41 1.75
N TYR A 277 -1.89 -9.50 3.03
CA TYR A 277 -0.94 -9.91 4.07
C TYR A 277 -0.41 -11.33 3.84
N GLU A 278 -1.30 -12.31 3.63
CA GLU A 278 -0.92 -13.71 3.41
C GLU A 278 -0.09 -13.88 2.14
N TYR A 279 -0.47 -13.21 1.07
CA TYR A 279 0.27 -13.24 -0.19
C TYR A 279 1.67 -12.65 -0.01
N ASN A 280 1.80 -11.44 0.54
CA ASN A 280 3.07 -10.77 0.70
C ASN A 280 4.02 -11.52 1.65
N LYS A 281 3.50 -12.07 2.76
CA LYS A 281 4.30 -12.87 3.69
C LYS A 281 4.92 -14.10 3.01
N LYS A 282 4.15 -14.78 2.15
CA LYS A 282 4.63 -15.93 1.38
C LYS A 282 5.61 -15.50 0.28
N GLN A 283 5.31 -14.42 -0.43
CA GLN A 283 6.14 -13.94 -1.54
C GLN A 283 7.48 -13.38 -1.06
N GLU A 284 7.50 -12.65 0.06
CA GLU A 284 8.73 -12.13 0.64
C GLU A 284 9.78 -13.23 0.83
N GLN A 285 9.41 -14.34 1.47
CA GLN A 285 10.30 -15.48 1.66
C GLN A 285 10.76 -16.08 0.33
N SER A 286 9.81 -16.28 -0.60
CA SER A 286 10.12 -16.83 -1.93
C SER A 286 11.08 -15.94 -2.72
N CYS A 287 10.96 -14.62 -2.60
CA CYS A 287 11.88 -13.68 -3.23
C CYS A 287 13.31 -13.86 -2.67
N PHE A 288 13.48 -13.87 -1.35
CA PHE A 288 14.78 -14.05 -0.73
C PHE A 288 15.41 -15.40 -1.07
N ASP A 289 14.62 -16.49 -1.10
CA ASP A 289 15.09 -17.83 -1.50
C ASP A 289 15.61 -17.89 -2.95
N SER A 290 15.12 -16.98 -3.81
CA SER A 290 15.53 -16.90 -5.22
C SER A 290 16.79 -16.07 -5.46
N PHE A 291 17.27 -15.30 -4.50
CA PHE A 291 18.34 -14.30 -4.69
C PHE A 291 19.65 -14.91 -5.20
N GLU A 292 20.11 -15.99 -4.59
CA GLU A 292 21.35 -16.67 -5.01
C GLU A 292 21.27 -17.10 -6.49
N ALA A 293 20.18 -17.74 -6.87
CA ALA A 293 19.99 -18.22 -8.25
C ALA A 293 19.91 -17.08 -9.28
N LYS A 294 19.49 -15.89 -8.85
CA LYS A 294 19.41 -14.67 -9.68
C LYS A 294 20.63 -13.77 -9.59
N GLY A 295 21.68 -14.19 -8.84
CA GLY A 295 22.90 -13.41 -8.67
C GLY A 295 22.73 -12.13 -7.85
N ILE A 296 21.65 -12.04 -7.04
CA ILE A 296 21.40 -10.91 -6.14
C ILE A 296 22.21 -11.10 -4.87
N LYS A 297 22.95 -10.08 -4.49
CA LYS A 297 23.75 -10.09 -3.27
C LYS A 297 23.04 -9.35 -2.14
N LEU A 298 22.80 -10.05 -1.05
CA LEU A 298 22.34 -9.43 0.20
C LEU A 298 23.49 -8.72 0.89
N LEU A 299 23.25 -7.49 1.33
CA LEU A 299 24.16 -6.67 2.12
C LEU A 299 23.48 -6.38 3.47
N PRO A 300 23.82 -7.16 4.53
CA PRO A 300 23.25 -6.89 5.84
C PRO A 300 23.74 -5.55 6.38
N VAL A 301 22.86 -4.82 7.06
CA VAL A 301 23.22 -3.58 7.74
C VAL A 301 24.03 -3.90 8.99
N SER A 302 25.20 -3.24 9.13
CA SER A 302 26.14 -3.52 10.23
C SER A 302 25.91 -2.67 11.48
N ASP A 303 25.16 -1.57 11.39
CA ASP A 303 24.99 -0.56 12.44
C ASP A 303 23.58 0.05 12.46
N ILE A 304 22.57 -0.79 12.47
CA ILE A 304 21.15 -0.41 12.35
C ILE A 304 20.73 0.65 13.39
N GLU A 305 21.33 0.65 14.58
CA GLU A 305 21.06 1.63 15.62
C GLU A 305 21.41 3.06 15.20
N LYS A 306 22.44 3.25 14.34
CA LYS A 306 22.76 4.56 13.79
C LYS A 306 21.67 5.05 12.83
N TRP A 307 21.12 4.14 12.02
CA TRP A 307 20.04 4.44 11.07
C TRP A 307 18.77 4.88 11.82
N GLN A 308 18.37 4.11 12.83
CA GLN A 308 17.23 4.42 13.69
C GLN A 308 17.41 5.75 14.40
N LYS A 309 18.60 6.00 14.97
CA LYS A 309 18.92 7.26 15.64
C LYS A 309 18.91 8.45 14.68
N ALA A 310 19.36 8.29 13.45
CA ALA A 310 19.34 9.33 12.42
C ALA A 310 17.90 9.72 12.03
N CYS A 311 16.97 8.77 12.02
CA CYS A 311 15.58 8.99 11.69
C CYS A 311 14.73 9.49 12.87
N ALA A 312 15.15 9.29 14.11
CA ALA A 312 14.40 9.67 15.30
C ALA A 312 13.94 11.16 15.34
N PRO A 313 14.72 12.14 14.84
CA PRO A 313 14.26 13.54 14.77
C PRO A 313 13.00 13.75 13.92
N LEU A 314 12.72 12.86 12.95
CA LEU A 314 11.51 12.96 12.14
C LEU A 314 10.23 12.79 12.97
N TYR A 315 10.29 12.02 14.06
CA TYR A 315 9.15 11.85 14.97
C TYR A 315 8.84 13.13 15.74
N ALA A 316 9.89 13.80 16.25
CA ALA A 316 9.74 15.05 16.99
C ALA A 316 9.22 16.22 16.15
N GLN A 317 9.34 16.13 14.83
CA GLN A 317 8.81 17.13 13.89
C GLN A 317 7.32 16.94 13.59
N GLN A 318 6.73 15.81 14.00
CA GLN A 318 5.33 15.52 13.76
C GLN A 318 4.42 16.22 14.78
N SER A 319 3.13 16.34 14.44
CA SER A 319 2.13 16.83 15.39
C SER A 319 2.05 15.94 16.64
N GLU A 320 1.56 16.50 17.75
CA GLU A 320 1.40 15.76 19.01
C GLU A 320 0.55 14.49 18.83
N THR A 321 -0.48 14.57 18.00
CA THR A 321 -1.33 13.43 17.66
C THR A 321 -0.53 12.31 17.01
N VAL A 322 0.27 12.63 15.99
CA VAL A 322 1.12 11.66 15.29
C VAL A 322 2.17 11.05 16.23
N GLN A 323 2.80 11.88 17.09
CA GLN A 323 3.76 11.39 18.09
C GLN A 323 3.13 10.38 19.08
N LYS A 324 1.90 10.62 19.53
CA LYS A 324 1.15 9.68 20.40
C LYS A 324 0.87 8.36 19.67
N ILE A 325 0.49 8.42 18.40
CA ILE A 325 0.24 7.22 17.59
C ILE A 325 1.51 6.40 17.43
N ILE A 326 2.65 7.03 17.11
CA ILE A 326 3.95 6.35 17.03
C ILE A 326 4.28 5.65 18.35
N ALA A 327 4.11 6.34 19.47
CA ALA A 327 4.37 5.79 20.80
C ALA A 327 3.47 4.56 21.10
N ARG A 328 2.18 4.60 20.73
CA ARG A 328 1.26 3.47 20.84
C ARG A 328 1.73 2.27 20.00
N ILE A 329 2.06 2.50 18.73
CA ILE A 329 2.55 1.42 17.85
C ILE A 329 3.82 0.78 18.40
N GLN A 330 4.80 1.58 18.79
CA GLN A 330 6.08 1.08 19.31
C GLN A 330 5.95 0.44 20.69
N GLY A 331 5.01 0.90 21.52
CA GLY A 331 4.69 0.36 22.83
C GLY A 331 3.81 -0.90 22.80
N GLY A 332 3.22 -1.24 21.67
CA GLY A 332 2.30 -2.39 21.54
C GLY A 332 0.88 -2.11 22.08
N ASP A 333 0.50 -0.83 22.17
CA ASP A 333 -0.82 -0.38 22.63
C ASP A 333 -1.69 0.01 21.41
N TYR A 334 -2.33 -0.99 20.79
CA TYR A 334 -3.15 -0.79 19.59
C TYR A 334 -4.41 -1.67 19.49
#